data_6d2ddb827f7debe3d50329e833acca6b
#
_entry.id   6d2ddb827f7debe3d50329e833acca6b
#
_cell.length_a   1.000
_cell.length_b   1.000
_cell.length_c   1.000
_cell.angle_alpha   90.00
_cell.angle_beta   90.00
_cell.angle_gamma   90.00
#
_symmetry.space_group_name_H-M   'P 1'
#
loop_
_entity.id
_entity.type
_entity.pdbx_description
1 polymer ?
#
loop_
_entity_poly.entity_id
_entity_poly.type
_entity_poly.pdbx_seq_one_letter_code
_entity_poly.pdbx_strand_id
1 'polypeptide(L)'
;AEEAEIITSTLQRRSHVPNYVFDSIEALPVSTHPMTMFVIAIMALQNGSHFAKAYATGMNKKDYWDATFDDTLDLIARLPRIAAYIYRKKYREGIHIEPNGLLDWSGNFAHMMGYDDQGFKELMRLYMTIHADHEGGNVSAHTTHLVGSALSDPFLSFAAGMNGLAGPLHGLANQEVIKWIFEMRETLGVELPSKEQIAEYVKKTLS
;
A
#
# COMPACT_ATOMS: atom_id res chain seq x y z
N ALA A 1 -9.80 17.46 -16.78
CA ALA A 1 -11.03 16.79 -16.30
C ALA A 1 -11.21 15.44 -17.01
N GLU A 2 -11.26 15.41 -18.35
CA GLU A 2 -11.53 14.21 -19.16
C GLU A 2 -10.48 13.09 -18.93
N GLU A 3 -9.19 13.40 -18.93
CA GLU A 3 -8.12 12.43 -18.67
C GLU A 3 -8.24 11.82 -17.26
N ALA A 4 -8.57 12.62 -16.24
CA ALA A 4 -8.77 12.14 -14.89
C ALA A 4 -9.97 11.18 -14.79
N GLU A 5 -11.05 11.44 -15.53
CA GLU A 5 -12.21 10.56 -15.62
C GLU A 5 -11.86 9.22 -16.29
N ILE A 6 -11.07 9.26 -17.37
CA ILE A 6 -10.58 8.05 -18.03
C ILE A 6 -9.74 7.19 -17.09
N ILE A 7 -8.79 7.80 -16.36
CA ILE A 7 -7.95 7.08 -15.38
C ILE A 7 -8.82 6.51 -14.25
N THR A 8 -9.70 7.32 -13.67
CA THR A 8 -10.60 6.87 -12.60
C THR A 8 -11.44 5.67 -13.04
N SER A 9 -12.09 5.76 -14.20
CA SER A 9 -12.91 4.67 -14.73
C SER A 9 -12.07 3.42 -15.06
N THR A 10 -10.86 3.60 -15.52
CA THR A 10 -9.93 2.50 -15.80
C THR A 10 -9.53 1.75 -14.53
N LEU A 11 -9.15 2.47 -13.47
CA LEU A 11 -8.82 1.87 -12.19
C LEU A 11 -10.04 1.19 -11.54
N GLN A 12 -11.23 1.78 -11.63
CA GLN A 12 -12.46 1.16 -11.14
C GLN A 12 -12.75 -0.19 -11.82
N ARG A 13 -12.65 -0.26 -13.15
CA ARG A 13 -12.87 -1.52 -13.90
C ARG A 13 -11.85 -2.60 -13.57
N ARG A 14 -10.63 -2.22 -13.18
CA ARG A 14 -9.52 -3.14 -12.85
C ARG A 14 -9.45 -3.50 -11.36
N SER A 15 -10.28 -2.91 -10.51
CA SER A 15 -10.19 -3.01 -9.04
C SER A 15 -10.66 -4.36 -8.46
N HIS A 16 -11.17 -5.26 -9.29
CA HIS A 16 -11.61 -6.58 -8.82
C HIS A 16 -10.44 -7.41 -8.28
N VAL A 17 -10.58 -7.87 -7.04
CA VAL A 17 -9.63 -8.76 -6.38
C VAL A 17 -10.24 -10.16 -6.30
N PRO A 18 -9.60 -11.21 -6.84
CA PRO A 18 -10.09 -12.58 -6.76
C PRO A 18 -10.20 -13.09 -5.33
N ASN A 19 -11.20 -13.91 -5.02
CA ASN A 19 -11.48 -14.40 -3.67
C ASN A 19 -10.28 -15.14 -3.04
N TYR A 20 -9.54 -15.94 -3.81
CA TYR A 20 -8.38 -16.66 -3.30
C TYR A 20 -7.28 -15.74 -2.70
N VAL A 21 -7.25 -14.47 -3.09
CA VAL A 21 -6.34 -13.47 -2.49
C VAL A 21 -6.79 -13.15 -1.07
N PHE A 22 -8.08 -12.95 -0.86
CA PHE A 22 -8.65 -12.75 0.48
C PHE A 22 -8.54 -14.03 1.33
N ASP A 23 -8.79 -15.20 0.74
CA ASP A 23 -8.62 -16.50 1.40
C ASP A 23 -7.18 -16.69 1.91
N SER A 24 -6.19 -16.22 1.15
CA SER A 24 -4.78 -16.26 1.56
C SER A 24 -4.50 -15.37 2.79
N ILE A 25 -5.17 -14.23 2.90
CA ILE A 25 -5.10 -13.35 4.07
C ILE A 25 -5.84 -13.98 5.26
N GLU A 26 -7.02 -14.59 5.01
CA GLU A 26 -7.81 -15.23 6.08
C GLU A 26 -7.12 -16.45 6.69
N ALA A 27 -6.31 -17.17 5.92
CA ALA A 27 -5.51 -18.29 6.41
C ALA A 27 -4.40 -17.87 7.40
N LEU A 28 -4.05 -16.59 7.46
CA LEU A 28 -2.99 -16.10 8.35
C LEU A 28 -3.52 -15.79 9.74
N PRO A 29 -2.74 -16.08 10.80
CA PRO A 29 -3.06 -15.66 12.16
C PRO A 29 -3.33 -14.14 12.24
N VAL A 30 -4.29 -13.72 13.07
CA VAL A 30 -4.60 -12.29 13.28
C VAL A 30 -3.38 -11.52 13.82
N SER A 31 -2.47 -12.18 14.51
CA SER A 31 -1.20 -11.59 14.98
C SER A 31 -0.20 -11.27 13.87
N THR A 32 -0.39 -11.81 12.66
CA THR A 32 0.50 -11.54 11.51
C THR A 32 0.57 -10.03 11.25
N HIS A 33 1.78 -9.54 10.98
CA HIS A 33 1.99 -8.12 10.69
C HIS A 33 1.27 -7.71 9.40
N PRO A 34 0.60 -6.53 9.34
CA PRO A 34 -0.15 -6.08 8.15
C PRO A 34 0.69 -6.08 6.86
N MET A 35 1.96 -5.68 6.92
CA MET A 35 2.84 -5.70 5.75
C MET A 35 3.11 -7.12 5.24
N THR A 36 3.21 -8.12 6.12
CA THR A 36 3.34 -9.52 5.72
C THR A 36 2.08 -10.00 5.01
N MET A 37 0.89 -9.69 5.55
CA MET A 37 -0.39 -10.00 4.87
C MET A 37 -0.46 -9.34 3.49
N PHE A 38 -0.02 -8.08 3.40
CA PHE A 38 -0.04 -7.32 2.16
C PHE A 38 0.87 -7.92 1.08
N VAL A 39 2.10 -8.30 1.44
CA VAL A 39 3.05 -8.97 0.53
C VAL A 39 2.49 -10.31 0.03
N ILE A 40 1.92 -11.11 0.92
CA ILE A 40 1.32 -12.42 0.55
C ILE A 40 0.16 -12.21 -0.44
N ALA A 41 -0.70 -11.22 -0.20
CA ALA A 41 -1.80 -10.89 -1.10
C ALA A 41 -1.30 -10.44 -2.48
N ILE A 42 -0.26 -9.60 -2.53
CA ILE A 42 0.36 -9.16 -3.80
C ILE A 42 0.95 -10.37 -4.55
N MET A 43 1.66 -11.25 -3.86
CA MET A 43 2.19 -12.48 -4.48
C MET A 43 1.07 -13.39 -4.99
N ALA A 44 -0.06 -13.49 -4.28
CA ALA A 44 -1.22 -14.25 -4.74
C ALA A 44 -1.83 -13.67 -6.02
N LEU A 45 -1.78 -12.35 -6.23
CA LEU A 45 -2.24 -11.71 -7.48
C LEU A 45 -1.42 -12.12 -8.71
N GLN A 46 -0.18 -12.59 -8.53
CA GLN A 46 0.75 -12.96 -9.60
C GLN A 46 0.15 -13.96 -10.60
N ASN A 47 -0.71 -14.85 -10.15
CA ASN A 47 -1.43 -15.78 -11.03
C ASN A 47 -2.23 -15.07 -12.15
N GLY A 48 -2.59 -13.80 -11.93
CA GLY A 48 -3.25 -12.92 -12.90
C GLY A 48 -2.32 -12.25 -13.92
N SER A 49 -0.99 -12.30 -13.74
CA SER A 49 -0.03 -11.52 -14.53
C SER A 49 -0.19 -11.69 -16.03
N HIS A 50 -0.40 -10.58 -16.73
CA HIS A 50 -0.40 -10.49 -18.19
C HIS A 50 1.00 -10.73 -18.74
N PHE A 51 2.01 -10.11 -18.11
CA PHE A 51 3.41 -10.26 -18.50
C PHE A 51 3.86 -11.72 -18.43
N ALA A 52 3.63 -12.40 -17.30
CA ALA A 52 4.06 -13.78 -17.12
C ALA A 52 3.42 -14.72 -18.16
N LYS A 53 2.12 -14.54 -18.45
CA LYS A 53 1.40 -15.34 -19.45
C LYS A 53 1.90 -15.07 -20.86
N ALA A 54 2.04 -13.81 -21.25
CA ALA A 54 2.51 -13.42 -22.56
C ALA A 54 3.96 -13.84 -22.80
N TYR A 55 4.84 -13.71 -21.80
CA TYR A 55 6.21 -14.19 -21.85
C TYR A 55 6.30 -15.70 -22.08
N ALA A 56 5.50 -16.49 -21.36
CA ALA A 56 5.44 -17.96 -21.50
C ALA A 56 4.98 -18.41 -22.90
N THR A 57 4.21 -17.56 -23.62
CA THR A 57 3.75 -17.84 -24.99
C THR A 57 4.66 -17.24 -26.08
N GLY A 58 5.82 -16.69 -25.71
CA GLY A 58 6.82 -16.20 -26.66
C GLY A 58 6.62 -14.76 -27.10
N MET A 59 6.16 -13.88 -26.20
CA MET A 59 6.00 -12.45 -26.47
C MET A 59 7.32 -11.82 -26.96
N ASN A 60 7.23 -10.94 -27.97
CA ASN A 60 8.38 -10.21 -28.47
C ASN A 60 8.88 -9.19 -27.44
N LYS A 61 10.21 -9.05 -27.32
CA LYS A 61 10.83 -8.10 -26.39
C LYS A 61 10.34 -6.66 -26.52
N LYS A 62 10.02 -6.20 -27.73
CA LYS A 62 9.51 -4.85 -27.99
C LYS A 62 8.13 -4.59 -27.33
N ASP A 63 7.40 -5.66 -27.00
CA ASP A 63 6.04 -5.59 -26.47
C ASP A 63 6.02 -5.82 -24.93
N TYR A 64 7.19 -6.04 -24.28
CA TYR A 64 7.30 -6.25 -22.83
C TYR A 64 6.69 -5.11 -22.02
N TRP A 65 6.89 -3.87 -22.46
CA TRP A 65 6.41 -2.69 -21.77
C TRP A 65 4.88 -2.65 -21.65
N ASP A 66 4.17 -3.10 -22.67
CA ASP A 66 2.70 -3.06 -22.74
C ASP A 66 2.08 -4.02 -21.70
N ALA A 67 2.52 -5.28 -21.70
CA ALA A 67 2.08 -6.25 -20.69
C ALA A 67 2.49 -5.88 -19.27
N THR A 68 3.67 -5.25 -19.09
CA THR A 68 4.12 -4.71 -17.80
C THR A 68 3.24 -3.55 -17.36
N PHE A 69 2.84 -2.68 -18.26
CA PHE A 69 1.95 -1.56 -18.00
C PHE A 69 0.56 -2.04 -17.58
N ASP A 70 0.00 -3.05 -18.26
CA ASP A 70 -1.27 -3.66 -17.86
C ASP A 70 -1.22 -4.25 -16.45
N ASP A 71 -0.18 -5.03 -16.11
CA ASP A 71 0.01 -5.56 -14.76
C ASP A 71 0.15 -4.45 -13.71
N THR A 72 0.82 -3.35 -14.07
CA THR A 72 1.01 -2.19 -13.18
C THR A 72 -0.32 -1.49 -12.90
N LEU A 73 -1.17 -1.29 -13.92
CA LEU A 73 -2.51 -0.73 -13.75
C LEU A 73 -3.40 -1.63 -12.89
N ASP A 74 -3.34 -2.94 -13.10
CA ASP A 74 -4.05 -3.92 -12.30
C ASP A 74 -3.60 -3.90 -10.84
N LEU A 75 -2.30 -3.79 -10.60
CA LEU A 75 -1.72 -3.69 -9.27
C LEU A 75 -2.21 -2.42 -8.56
N ILE A 76 -2.03 -1.25 -9.17
CA ILE A 76 -2.48 0.04 -8.61
C ILE A 76 -3.98 0.01 -8.28
N ALA A 77 -4.80 -0.55 -9.18
CA ALA A 77 -6.25 -0.60 -9.00
C ALA A 77 -6.68 -1.48 -7.81
N ARG A 78 -5.96 -2.57 -7.54
CA ARG A 78 -6.33 -3.59 -6.52
C ARG A 78 -5.77 -3.33 -5.14
N LEU A 79 -4.64 -2.63 -5.03
CA LEU A 79 -3.95 -2.41 -3.76
C LEU A 79 -4.80 -1.73 -2.68
N PRO A 80 -5.61 -0.70 -2.97
CA PRO A 80 -6.44 -0.06 -1.95
C PRO A 80 -7.45 -1.03 -1.30
N ARG A 81 -8.05 -1.91 -2.11
CA ARG A 81 -9.01 -2.91 -1.60
C ARG A 81 -8.33 -3.92 -0.68
N ILE A 82 -7.15 -4.39 -1.05
CA ILE A 82 -6.37 -5.32 -0.22
C ILE A 82 -5.92 -4.64 1.08
N ALA A 83 -5.40 -3.43 1.00
CA ALA A 83 -4.95 -2.68 2.17
C ALA A 83 -6.11 -2.38 3.15
N ALA A 84 -7.26 -1.95 2.63
CA ALA A 84 -8.46 -1.72 3.43
C ALA A 84 -8.98 -3.03 4.05
N TYR A 85 -8.95 -4.14 3.32
CA TYR A 85 -9.33 -5.46 3.83
C TYR A 85 -8.47 -5.85 5.04
N ILE A 86 -7.14 -5.75 4.91
CA ILE A 86 -6.18 -6.03 5.99
C ILE A 86 -6.40 -5.10 7.19
N TYR A 87 -6.60 -3.80 6.94
CA TYR A 87 -6.91 -2.83 8.00
C TYR A 87 -8.16 -3.23 8.79
N ARG A 88 -9.25 -3.58 8.11
CA ARG A 88 -10.49 -3.97 8.77
C ARG A 88 -10.37 -5.30 9.51
N LYS A 89 -9.66 -6.28 8.94
CA LYS A 89 -9.35 -7.55 9.64
C LYS A 89 -8.59 -7.30 10.96
N LYS A 90 -7.63 -6.38 10.95
CA LYS A 90 -6.76 -6.13 12.12
C LYS A 90 -7.39 -5.23 13.17
N TYR A 91 -8.15 -4.22 12.75
CA TYR A 91 -8.54 -3.09 13.61
C TYR A 91 -10.05 -2.82 13.65
N ARG A 92 -10.86 -3.57 12.91
CA ARG A 92 -12.32 -3.35 12.77
C ARG A 92 -13.13 -4.64 12.77
N GLU A 93 -12.76 -5.61 13.59
CA GLU A 93 -13.48 -6.88 13.81
C GLU A 93 -13.76 -7.69 12.53
N GLY A 94 -13.00 -7.48 11.47
CA GLY A 94 -13.16 -8.20 10.21
C GLY A 94 -14.38 -7.84 9.36
N ILE A 95 -15.12 -6.78 9.72
CA ILE A 95 -16.25 -6.30 8.92
C ILE A 95 -15.72 -5.56 7.70
N HIS A 96 -15.86 -6.14 6.52
CA HIS A 96 -15.39 -5.56 5.26
C HIS A 96 -16.42 -4.63 4.64
N ILE A 97 -15.94 -3.60 3.92
CA ILE A 97 -16.75 -2.64 3.18
C ILE A 97 -16.39 -2.77 1.70
N GLU A 98 -17.42 -3.00 0.88
CA GLU A 98 -17.24 -3.11 -0.57
C GLU A 98 -16.94 -1.74 -1.21
N PRO A 99 -16.20 -1.71 -2.34
CA PRO A 99 -15.91 -0.48 -3.04
C PRO A 99 -17.18 0.19 -3.56
N ASN A 100 -17.22 1.52 -3.52
CA ASN A 100 -18.28 2.34 -4.09
C ASN A 100 -17.86 2.84 -5.48
N GLY A 101 -18.55 2.39 -6.53
CA GLY A 101 -18.25 2.75 -7.92
C GLY A 101 -18.43 4.23 -8.28
N LEU A 102 -18.95 5.08 -7.37
CA LEU A 102 -19.08 6.52 -7.57
C LEU A 102 -17.89 7.32 -7.04
N LEU A 103 -16.95 6.66 -6.33
CA LEU A 103 -15.79 7.31 -5.73
C LEU A 103 -14.54 7.09 -6.59
N ASP A 104 -13.66 8.09 -6.61
CA ASP A 104 -12.33 7.93 -7.16
C ASP A 104 -11.44 7.00 -6.31
N TRP A 105 -10.25 6.72 -6.77
CA TRP A 105 -9.32 5.75 -6.16
C TRP A 105 -9.02 6.05 -4.67
N SER A 106 -8.69 7.29 -4.32
CA SER A 106 -8.36 7.69 -2.94
C SER A 106 -9.60 7.77 -2.04
N GLY A 107 -10.69 8.33 -2.57
CA GLY A 107 -11.97 8.40 -1.85
C GLY A 107 -12.54 7.02 -1.57
N ASN A 108 -12.36 6.09 -2.49
CA ASN A 108 -12.79 4.69 -2.33
C ASN A 108 -11.93 3.96 -1.28
N PHE A 109 -10.64 4.23 -1.23
CA PHE A 109 -9.78 3.70 -0.17
C PHE A 109 -10.24 4.15 1.22
N ALA A 110 -10.52 5.46 1.41
CA ALA A 110 -11.08 5.99 2.65
C ALA A 110 -12.40 5.29 3.01
N HIS A 111 -13.32 5.17 2.05
CA HIS A 111 -14.60 4.50 2.21
C HIS A 111 -14.45 3.04 2.67
N MET A 112 -13.63 2.25 1.98
CA MET A 112 -13.39 0.85 2.33
C MET A 112 -12.73 0.66 3.70
N MET A 113 -11.96 1.65 4.18
CA MET A 113 -11.47 1.66 5.56
C MET A 113 -12.56 2.00 6.59
N GLY A 114 -13.72 2.54 6.15
CA GLY A 114 -14.84 2.91 7.00
C GLY A 114 -14.89 4.40 7.37
N TYR A 115 -14.25 5.26 6.57
CA TYR A 115 -14.25 6.71 6.77
C TYR A 115 -14.94 7.40 5.60
N ASP A 116 -16.20 7.80 5.82
CA ASP A 116 -17.04 8.44 4.79
C ASP A 116 -17.07 9.97 4.89
N ASP A 117 -16.40 10.55 5.88
CA ASP A 117 -16.29 12.00 6.01
C ASP A 117 -15.58 12.62 4.79
N GLN A 118 -16.15 13.72 4.27
CA GLN A 118 -15.64 14.36 3.06
C GLN A 118 -14.26 14.96 3.28
N GLY A 119 -14.00 15.56 4.46
CA GLY A 119 -12.71 16.12 4.80
C GLY A 119 -11.62 15.05 4.85
N PHE A 120 -11.94 13.86 5.39
CA PHE A 120 -11.01 12.74 5.39
C PHE A 120 -10.73 12.21 3.97
N LYS A 121 -11.74 12.14 3.09
CA LYS A 121 -11.53 11.75 1.68
C LYS A 121 -10.62 12.75 0.95
N GLU A 122 -10.79 14.06 1.19
CA GLU A 122 -9.90 15.08 0.63
C GLU A 122 -8.47 14.96 1.19
N LEU A 123 -8.34 14.70 2.48
CA LEU A 123 -7.02 14.44 3.11
C LEU A 123 -6.34 13.23 2.47
N MET A 124 -7.08 12.14 2.20
CA MET A 124 -6.53 10.95 1.54
C MET A 124 -6.10 11.24 0.09
N ARG A 125 -6.85 12.06 -0.66
CA ARG A 125 -6.46 12.51 -2.00
C ARG A 125 -5.14 13.27 -1.96
N LEU A 126 -5.02 14.23 -1.06
CA LEU A 126 -3.79 15.00 -0.86
C LEU A 126 -2.62 14.08 -0.46
N TYR A 127 -2.82 13.23 0.54
CA TYR A 127 -1.82 12.31 1.05
C TYR A 127 -1.29 11.38 -0.06
N MET A 128 -2.19 10.74 -0.81
CA MET A 128 -1.81 9.85 -1.90
C MET A 128 -1.11 10.58 -3.04
N THR A 129 -1.52 11.81 -3.34
CA THR A 129 -0.89 12.63 -4.38
C THR A 129 0.56 12.97 -4.04
N ILE A 130 0.84 13.42 -2.82
CA ILE A 130 2.21 13.79 -2.41
C ILE A 130 3.12 12.57 -2.22
N HIS A 131 2.55 11.35 -2.12
CA HIS A 131 3.30 10.10 -2.03
C HIS A 131 3.37 9.32 -3.36
N ALA A 132 2.77 9.86 -4.43
CA ALA A 132 2.74 9.17 -5.74
C ALA A 132 4.08 9.20 -6.45
N ASP A 133 4.93 10.18 -6.16
CA ASP A 133 6.26 10.31 -6.73
C ASP A 133 7.29 10.46 -5.61
N HIS A 134 8.31 9.61 -5.65
CA HIS A 134 9.42 9.61 -4.73
C HIS A 134 10.68 9.15 -5.48
N GLU A 135 11.86 9.53 -4.97
CA GLU A 135 13.13 9.14 -5.59
C GLU A 135 13.28 7.61 -5.69
N GLY A 136 13.95 7.14 -6.74
CA GLY A 136 14.19 5.73 -6.99
C GLY A 136 15.32 5.09 -6.17
N GLY A 137 16.00 5.87 -5.31
CA GLY A 137 17.19 5.44 -4.56
C GLY A 137 16.92 4.72 -3.25
N ASN A 138 15.68 4.69 -2.77
CA ASN A 138 15.33 3.99 -1.53
C ASN A 138 15.27 2.46 -1.71
N VAL A 139 15.31 1.71 -0.60
CA VAL A 139 15.36 0.25 -0.60
C VAL A 139 14.22 -0.39 -1.39
N SER A 140 12.99 0.06 -1.22
CA SER A 140 11.83 -0.56 -1.88
C SER A 140 11.85 -0.33 -3.40
N ALA A 141 12.10 0.90 -3.85
CA ALA A 141 12.20 1.21 -5.27
C ALA A 141 13.37 0.48 -5.93
N HIS A 142 14.55 0.52 -5.30
CA HIS A 142 15.74 -0.16 -5.81
C HIS A 142 15.53 -1.68 -5.92
N THR A 143 14.96 -2.30 -4.90
CA THR A 143 14.65 -3.75 -4.89
C THR A 143 13.63 -4.09 -5.98
N THR A 144 12.58 -3.29 -6.18
CA THR A 144 11.59 -3.49 -7.25
C THR A 144 12.28 -3.48 -8.63
N HIS A 145 13.14 -2.50 -8.89
CA HIS A 145 13.90 -2.41 -10.14
C HIS A 145 14.87 -3.57 -10.30
N LEU A 146 15.59 -3.95 -9.23
CA LEU A 146 16.55 -5.04 -9.27
C LEU A 146 15.88 -6.37 -9.62
N VAL A 147 14.77 -6.70 -8.98
CA VAL A 147 14.03 -7.93 -9.25
C VAL A 147 13.39 -7.89 -10.64
N GLY A 148 12.82 -6.75 -11.04
CA GLY A 148 12.26 -6.56 -12.38
C GLY A 148 13.31 -6.67 -13.51
N SER A 149 14.58 -6.32 -13.24
CA SER A 149 15.66 -6.47 -14.23
C SER A 149 15.94 -7.92 -14.62
N ALA A 150 15.51 -8.88 -13.79
CA ALA A 150 15.57 -10.30 -14.09
C ALA A 150 14.33 -10.81 -14.87
N LEU A 151 13.45 -9.90 -15.34
CA LEU A 151 12.19 -10.21 -15.98
C LEU A 151 11.17 -10.91 -15.06
N SER A 152 11.30 -10.75 -13.75
CA SER A 152 10.16 -11.03 -12.84
C SER A 152 9.02 -10.08 -13.18
N ASP A 153 7.80 -10.61 -13.15
CA ASP A 153 6.61 -9.79 -13.42
C ASP A 153 6.42 -8.67 -12.38
N PRO A 154 5.57 -7.66 -12.65
CA PRO A 154 5.33 -6.54 -11.75
C PRO A 154 4.86 -6.94 -10.35
N PHE A 155 4.07 -8.01 -10.20
CA PHE A 155 3.58 -8.46 -8.90
C PHE A 155 4.73 -8.97 -8.01
N LEU A 156 5.59 -9.85 -8.54
CA LEU A 156 6.75 -10.36 -7.81
C LEU A 156 7.76 -9.26 -7.52
N SER A 157 8.03 -8.39 -8.50
CA SER A 157 8.96 -7.27 -8.35
C SER A 157 8.50 -6.29 -7.28
N PHE A 158 7.21 -5.94 -7.27
CA PHE A 158 6.62 -5.05 -6.27
C PHE A 158 6.54 -5.71 -4.89
N ALA A 159 6.18 -7.00 -4.80
CA ALA A 159 6.20 -7.75 -3.55
C ALA A 159 7.59 -7.75 -2.89
N ALA A 160 8.65 -7.91 -3.70
CA ALA A 160 10.02 -7.80 -3.22
C ALA A 160 10.34 -6.41 -2.67
N GLY A 161 9.91 -5.34 -3.36
CA GLY A 161 10.01 -3.97 -2.88
C GLY A 161 9.26 -3.74 -1.56
N MET A 162 8.06 -4.30 -1.41
CA MET A 162 7.26 -4.20 -0.18
C MET A 162 7.91 -4.90 1.01
N ASN A 163 8.66 -5.99 0.80
CA ASN A 163 9.49 -6.59 1.86
C ASN A 163 10.56 -5.60 2.36
N GLY A 164 11.19 -4.85 1.46
CA GLY A 164 12.12 -3.77 1.83
C GLY A 164 11.42 -2.62 2.57
N LEU A 165 10.22 -2.24 2.11
CA LEU A 165 9.40 -1.20 2.74
C LEU A 165 9.01 -1.55 4.18
N ALA A 166 8.86 -2.84 4.50
CA ALA A 166 8.52 -3.33 5.83
C ALA A 166 9.68 -3.20 6.85
N GLY A 167 10.84 -2.71 6.44
CA GLY A 167 11.99 -2.51 7.35
C GLY A 167 11.81 -1.29 8.27
N PRO A 168 12.27 -1.38 9.56
CA PRO A 168 12.13 -0.28 10.53
C PRO A 168 12.91 0.98 10.16
N LEU A 169 13.95 0.87 9.33
CA LEU A 169 14.70 2.02 8.81
C LEU A 169 14.15 2.53 7.47
N HIS A 170 12.95 2.10 7.07
CA HIS A 170 12.28 2.53 5.85
C HIS A 170 10.79 2.82 6.13
N GLY A 171 9.85 2.12 5.53
CA GLY A 171 8.42 2.41 5.67
C GLY A 171 7.86 2.21 7.09
N LEU A 172 8.41 1.26 7.86
CA LEU A 172 8.03 1.08 9.27
C LEU A 172 8.54 2.19 10.20
N ALA A 173 9.39 3.09 9.75
CA ALA A 173 9.84 4.24 10.55
C ALA A 173 8.66 5.07 11.11
N ASN A 174 7.58 5.21 10.34
CA ASN A 174 6.36 5.89 10.81
C ASN A 174 5.75 5.20 12.06
N GLN A 175 5.73 3.87 12.09
CA GLN A 175 5.25 3.11 13.26
C GLN A 175 6.17 3.33 14.47
N GLU A 176 7.46 3.33 14.27
CA GLU A 176 8.43 3.57 15.35
C GLU A 176 8.32 5.00 15.89
N VAL A 177 8.12 6.00 15.03
CA VAL A 177 7.87 7.40 15.44
C VAL A 177 6.58 7.50 16.26
N ILE A 178 5.51 6.84 15.85
CA ILE A 178 4.24 6.85 16.61
C ILE A 178 4.42 6.22 18.00
N LYS A 179 5.12 5.09 18.11
CA LYS A 179 5.46 4.47 19.40
C LYS A 179 6.25 5.43 20.29
N TRP A 180 7.29 6.04 19.72
CA TRP A 180 8.11 7.02 20.44
C TRP A 180 7.30 8.23 20.92
N ILE A 181 6.33 8.73 20.13
CA ILE A 181 5.42 9.80 20.55
C ILE A 181 4.55 9.37 21.74
N PHE A 182 4.02 8.15 21.73
CA PHE A 182 3.24 7.63 22.86
C PHE A 182 4.10 7.47 24.11
N GLU A 183 5.30 6.91 24.01
CA GLU A 183 6.26 6.79 25.12
C GLU A 183 6.65 8.14 25.69
N MET A 184 6.87 9.16 24.83
CA MET A 184 7.12 10.54 25.28
C MET A 184 5.96 11.10 26.08
N ARG A 185 4.71 10.94 25.60
CA ARG A 185 3.51 11.41 26.30
C ARG A 185 3.33 10.73 27.65
N GLU A 186 3.55 9.43 27.71
CA GLU A 186 3.49 8.66 28.94
C GLU A 186 4.57 9.11 29.94
N THR A 187 5.81 9.26 29.48
CA THR A 187 6.94 9.73 30.31
C THR A 187 6.72 11.14 30.85
N LEU A 188 6.14 12.02 30.07
CA LEU A 188 5.85 13.40 30.48
C LEU A 188 4.55 13.52 31.30
N GLY A 189 3.71 12.49 31.32
CA GLY A 189 2.43 12.46 32.04
C GLY A 189 1.41 13.46 31.49
N VAL A 190 1.54 13.89 30.23
CA VAL A 190 0.67 14.90 29.60
C VAL A 190 0.23 14.46 28.20
N GLU A 191 -1.04 14.75 27.87
CA GLU A 191 -1.60 14.37 26.57
C GLU A 191 -1.10 15.29 25.43
N LEU A 192 -0.95 16.58 25.72
CA LEU A 192 -0.44 17.60 24.78
C LEU A 192 0.76 18.31 25.40
N PRO A 193 1.99 17.81 25.21
CA PRO A 193 3.19 18.44 25.76
C PRO A 193 3.44 19.82 25.15
N SER A 194 4.00 20.76 25.96
CA SER A 194 4.45 22.04 25.46
C SER A 194 5.70 21.88 24.57
N LYS A 195 5.98 22.91 23.78
CA LYS A 195 7.19 22.94 22.93
C LYS A 195 8.48 22.73 23.74
N GLU A 196 8.54 23.32 24.93
CA GLU A 196 9.69 23.23 25.83
C GLU A 196 9.86 21.81 26.36
N GLN A 197 8.77 21.16 26.79
CA GLN A 197 8.76 19.77 27.24
C GLN A 197 9.21 18.81 26.14
N ILE A 198 8.70 19.00 24.91
CA ILE A 198 9.13 18.20 23.74
C ILE A 198 10.62 18.41 23.47
N ALA A 199 11.11 19.66 23.48
CA ALA A 199 12.51 19.98 23.21
C ALA A 199 13.45 19.36 24.26
N GLU A 200 13.06 19.37 25.54
CA GLU A 200 13.83 18.76 26.62
C GLU A 200 13.86 17.23 26.49
N TYR A 201 12.72 16.62 26.22
CA TYR A 201 12.64 15.17 26.00
C TYR A 201 13.49 14.71 24.80
N VAL A 202 13.41 15.41 23.66
CA VAL A 202 14.25 15.13 22.48
C VAL A 202 15.73 15.22 22.81
N LYS A 203 16.16 16.29 23.48
CA LYS A 203 17.57 16.45 23.89
C LYS A 203 18.06 15.31 24.77
N LYS A 204 17.22 14.88 25.73
CA LYS A 204 17.53 13.76 26.62
C LYS A 204 17.61 12.42 25.87
N THR A 205 16.79 12.23 24.82
CA THR A 205 16.79 11.01 24.01
C THR A 205 18.02 10.93 23.09
N LEU A 206 18.59 12.08 22.70
CA LEU A 206 19.76 12.16 21.83
C LEU A 206 21.11 12.12 22.58
N SER A 207 21.10 12.22 23.89
CA SER A 207 22.30 12.18 24.76
C SER A 207 22.57 10.75 25.25
#